data_60b6ef16812e476e6b52653d9c970634
#
_entry.id   60b6ef16812e476e6b52653d9c970634
#
_cell.length_a   1.000
_cell.length_b   1.000
_cell.length_c   1.000
_cell.angle_alpha   90.00
_cell.angle_beta   90.00
_cell.angle_gamma   90.00
#
_symmetry.space_group_name_H-M   'P 1'
#
loop_
_entity.id
_entity.type
_entity.pdbx_description
1 polymer ?
#
loop_
_entity_poly.entity_id
_entity_poly.type
_entity_poly.pdbx_seq_one_letter_code
_entity_poly.pdbx_strand_id
1 'polypeptide(L)'
;MSKRNDASRSLRRRIAYASGCLLLLLLSAASSPERRSTSEQTVRSNTLSLVEEILTEVSRLRGLPVRHPVNAGLQSRAEIERHLREDVNRKISPEEFDAAAKALIAFGLAPPGFDYRDLLLRILTEQVAGYYRPRTKTLYLADWLTPEEQRWVMVHELVHALQDQHFDLRRFEDGPKGESDRDLAIHALIEGEAMGVMLTYILKPQGMDLTTIPVPLTAVFERLQAMDDERSRVLQSAPAAVRESLLFPYTYGAAFVQYLVRHGSWARVSRAYADPPDSTEQILHPEKFLARDRPVRIRLADIRPLVGRSLRRRLTDRNGELGYLLILREYLDKSVAERAAQGWDGDQFALYEDARTGHLLLVHLSTWEDADEAREFAEAYARRIERRYKRAREIPYSPEMPWRSWETEAGRVYLERRGRDVLIIEGVRDEWADRWPRLRRALWASRKSPSERTASADRARTLP
;
A
#
# COMPACT_ATOMS: atom_id res chain seq x y z
N MET A 1 17.67 4.22 32.45
CA MET A 1 16.45 4.79 31.91
C MET A 1 16.62 4.96 30.39
N SER A 2 16.40 3.95 29.62
CA SER A 2 16.27 4.04 28.14
C SER A 2 15.77 2.71 27.60
N LYS A 3 14.47 2.42 27.71
CA LYS A 3 13.76 1.31 27.03
C LYS A 3 12.28 1.67 26.84
N ARG A 4 11.97 2.80 26.20
CA ARG A 4 10.61 3.18 25.81
C ARG A 4 10.63 4.02 24.54
N ASN A 5 11.06 3.48 23.41
CA ASN A 5 10.87 4.17 22.12
C ASN A 5 10.91 3.23 20.89
N ASP A 6 10.54 1.96 21.04
CA ASP A 6 10.67 1.01 19.92
C ASP A 6 9.33 0.46 19.39
N ALA A 7 8.22 1.14 19.63
CA ALA A 7 6.88 0.63 19.32
C ALA A 7 6.18 1.37 18.17
N SER A 8 6.90 1.73 17.09
CA SER A 8 6.25 2.53 16.06
C SER A 8 6.64 2.21 14.62
N ARG A 9 6.20 1.07 14.12
CA ARG A 9 6.44 0.58 12.75
C ARG A 9 5.19 0.79 11.88
N SER A 10 5.34 1.04 10.57
CA SER A 10 4.21 1.36 9.70
C SER A 10 3.21 0.20 9.58
N LEU A 11 1.91 0.51 9.67
CA LEU A 11 0.82 -0.45 9.74
C LEU A 11 0.69 -1.27 8.44
N ARG A 12 0.71 -0.61 7.28
CA ARG A 12 0.53 -1.26 5.98
C ARG A 12 1.64 -2.26 5.67
N ARG A 13 2.87 -1.95 6.03
CA ARG A 13 4.01 -2.84 5.84
C ARG A 13 3.91 -4.11 6.68
N ARG A 14 3.43 -3.99 7.92
CA ARG A 14 3.22 -5.13 8.81
C ARG A 14 2.07 -6.02 8.33
N ILE A 15 1.05 -5.42 7.70
CA ILE A 15 -0.05 -6.12 7.05
C ILE A 15 0.45 -6.86 5.81
N ALA A 16 1.24 -6.20 4.97
CA ALA A 16 1.77 -6.75 3.74
C ALA A 16 2.57 -8.04 3.94
N TYR A 17 3.44 -8.09 4.95
CA TYR A 17 4.19 -9.32 5.28
C TYR A 17 3.39 -10.36 6.10
N ALA A 18 2.18 -10.02 6.56
CA ALA A 18 1.24 -11.01 7.10
C ALA A 18 0.40 -11.68 6.00
N SER A 19 0.35 -11.06 4.83
CA SER A 19 -0.42 -11.51 3.67
C SER A 19 0.45 -12.39 2.75
N GLY A 20 0.78 -13.58 3.20
CA GLY A 20 1.20 -14.60 2.25
C GLY A 20 0.03 -14.91 1.32
N CYS A 21 0.19 -14.61 0.04
CA CYS A 21 -0.68 -14.97 -1.07
C CYS A 21 -2.16 -14.54 -1.04
N LEU A 22 -2.41 -13.34 -1.50
CA LEU A 22 -3.69 -12.93 -2.12
C LEU A 22 -3.88 -13.58 -3.53
N LEU A 23 -3.28 -14.75 -3.76
CA LEU A 23 -2.99 -15.28 -5.09
C LEU A 23 -4.15 -16.04 -5.73
N LEU A 24 -5.07 -16.61 -4.96
CA LEU A 24 -6.15 -17.45 -5.49
C LEU A 24 -7.14 -16.71 -6.37
N LEU A 25 -7.17 -15.38 -6.29
CA LEU A 25 -8.10 -14.54 -7.06
C LEU A 25 -7.85 -14.51 -8.56
N LEU A 26 -6.65 -14.84 -9.01
CA LEU A 26 -6.27 -14.57 -10.41
C LEU A 26 -6.18 -15.80 -11.31
N LEU A 27 -6.27 -17.03 -10.78
CA LEU A 27 -5.86 -18.22 -11.54
C LEU A 27 -6.80 -19.43 -11.48
N SER A 28 -7.93 -19.41 -10.83
CA SER A 28 -8.76 -20.59 -10.71
C SER A 28 -9.76 -20.79 -11.85
N ALA A 29 -9.34 -21.50 -12.87
CA ALA A 29 -10.25 -22.19 -13.78
C ALA A 29 -10.61 -23.58 -13.18
N ALA A 30 -11.90 -23.89 -13.21
CA ALA A 30 -12.57 -24.99 -12.55
C ALA A 30 -11.90 -26.37 -12.64
N SER A 31 -11.77 -27.06 -11.50
CA SER A 31 -11.81 -28.53 -11.46
C SER A 31 -12.30 -29.03 -10.09
N SER A 32 -13.19 -30.01 -10.09
CA SER A 32 -13.76 -30.66 -8.90
C SER A 32 -12.77 -31.67 -8.33
N PRO A 33 -12.69 -31.85 -6.98
CA PRO A 33 -11.70 -32.72 -6.37
C PRO A 33 -12.16 -34.17 -6.26
N GLU A 34 -11.37 -35.10 -6.78
CA GLU A 34 -11.40 -36.52 -6.35
C GLU A 34 -10.35 -36.74 -5.23
N ARG A 35 -10.78 -37.17 -4.07
CA ARG A 35 -9.90 -37.52 -2.95
C ARG A 35 -9.33 -38.94 -3.16
N ARG A 36 -8.00 -39.06 -3.28
CA ARG A 36 -7.27 -40.30 -3.09
C ARG A 36 -6.52 -40.27 -1.75
N SER A 37 -6.70 -41.31 -0.96
CA SER A 37 -5.99 -41.56 0.31
C SER A 37 -4.55 -42.00 0.01
N THR A 38 -3.57 -41.17 0.36
CA THR A 38 -2.14 -41.47 0.32
C THR A 38 -1.57 -41.30 1.73
N SER A 39 -0.52 -42.08 2.11
CA SER A 39 0.07 -41.95 3.46
C SER A 39 0.79 -40.60 3.62
N GLU A 40 0.73 -40.00 4.83
CA GLU A 40 1.36 -38.71 5.15
C GLU A 40 2.86 -38.63 4.76
N GLN A 41 3.58 -39.72 4.93
CA GLN A 41 5.01 -39.81 4.64
C GLN A 41 5.31 -39.75 3.13
N THR A 42 4.44 -40.38 2.32
CA THR A 42 4.53 -40.33 0.85
C THR A 42 4.17 -38.93 0.32
N VAL A 43 3.15 -38.31 0.89
CA VAL A 43 2.75 -36.93 0.53
C VAL A 43 3.86 -35.94 0.84
N ARG A 44 4.50 -36.05 2.02
CA ARG A 44 5.59 -35.18 2.42
C ARG A 44 6.83 -35.33 1.54
N SER A 45 7.21 -36.55 1.18
CA SER A 45 8.33 -36.81 0.28
C SER A 45 8.06 -36.22 -1.12
N ASN A 46 6.87 -36.45 -1.65
CA ASN A 46 6.48 -35.93 -2.97
C ASN A 46 6.42 -34.38 -2.98
N THR A 47 5.96 -33.76 -1.90
CA THR A 47 5.93 -32.30 -1.77
C THR A 47 7.34 -31.70 -1.77
N LEU A 48 8.29 -32.30 -1.04
CA LEU A 48 9.69 -31.83 -1.01
C LEU A 48 10.38 -31.94 -2.37
N SER A 49 10.20 -33.08 -3.06
CA SER A 49 10.74 -33.27 -4.44
C SER A 49 10.17 -32.23 -5.41
N LEU A 50 8.89 -31.92 -5.30
CA LEU A 50 8.24 -30.91 -6.13
C LEU A 50 8.74 -29.49 -5.81
N VAL A 51 9.00 -29.19 -4.54
CA VAL A 51 9.59 -27.90 -4.13
C VAL A 51 10.97 -27.71 -4.72
N GLU A 52 11.82 -28.73 -4.72
CA GLU A 52 13.17 -28.68 -5.32
C GLU A 52 13.11 -28.48 -6.85
N GLU A 53 12.22 -29.20 -7.54
CA GLU A 53 11.98 -29.06 -8.98
C GLU A 53 11.57 -27.63 -9.32
N ILE A 54 10.52 -27.10 -8.64
CA ILE A 54 9.98 -25.77 -8.90
C ILE A 54 11.00 -24.70 -8.51
N LEU A 55 11.70 -24.82 -7.39
CA LEU A 55 12.72 -23.88 -6.96
C LEU A 55 13.87 -23.77 -8.00
N THR A 56 14.27 -24.88 -8.58
CA THR A 56 15.28 -24.92 -9.66
C THR A 56 14.77 -24.16 -10.88
N GLU A 57 13.53 -24.39 -11.28
CA GLU A 57 12.95 -23.71 -12.44
C GLU A 57 12.75 -22.21 -12.20
N VAL A 58 12.23 -21.82 -11.03
CA VAL A 58 12.06 -20.41 -10.62
C VAL A 58 13.42 -19.70 -10.58
N SER A 59 14.45 -20.37 -10.03
CA SER A 59 15.84 -19.88 -10.03
C SER A 59 16.34 -19.58 -11.45
N ARG A 60 16.08 -20.49 -12.39
CA ARG A 60 16.46 -20.35 -13.80
C ARG A 60 15.70 -19.19 -14.46
N LEU A 61 14.38 -19.09 -14.28
CA LEU A 61 13.54 -18.05 -14.86
C LEU A 61 13.93 -16.66 -14.34
N ARG A 62 14.22 -16.57 -13.06
CA ARG A 62 14.57 -15.30 -12.41
C ARG A 62 16.05 -14.91 -12.58
N GLY A 63 16.92 -15.87 -12.85
CA GLY A 63 18.37 -15.66 -12.93
C GLY A 63 19.03 -15.44 -11.56
N LEU A 64 18.48 -16.01 -10.49
CA LEU A 64 19.03 -15.99 -9.14
C LEU A 64 19.36 -17.43 -8.71
N PRO A 65 20.63 -17.78 -8.43
CA PRO A 65 20.98 -19.14 -8.00
C PRO A 65 20.41 -19.47 -6.62
N VAL A 66 19.98 -20.71 -6.45
CA VAL A 66 19.59 -21.24 -5.12
C VAL A 66 20.82 -21.27 -4.22
N ARG A 67 20.75 -20.60 -3.07
CA ARG A 67 21.82 -20.56 -2.06
C ARG A 67 21.62 -21.57 -0.94
N HIS A 68 20.36 -21.85 -0.62
CA HIS A 68 19.96 -22.73 0.48
C HIS A 68 18.69 -23.48 0.11
N PRO A 69 18.53 -24.75 0.56
CA PRO A 69 17.28 -25.47 0.41
C PRO A 69 16.12 -24.76 1.13
N VAL A 70 14.92 -25.00 0.67
CA VAL A 70 13.69 -24.48 1.27
C VAL A 70 12.92 -25.64 1.89
N ASN A 71 12.62 -25.54 3.17
CA ASN A 71 11.73 -26.51 3.82
C ASN A 71 10.29 -26.29 3.37
N ALA A 72 9.48 -27.36 3.41
CA ALA A 72 8.07 -27.26 3.09
C ALA A 72 7.21 -28.02 4.10
N GLY A 73 5.98 -27.57 4.31
CA GLY A 73 4.99 -28.19 5.16
C GLY A 73 3.58 -27.89 4.68
N LEU A 74 2.66 -28.83 4.94
CA LEU A 74 1.24 -28.64 4.73
C LEU A 74 0.61 -28.14 6.03
N GLN A 75 -0.38 -27.27 5.91
CA GLN A 75 -1.15 -26.75 7.04
C GLN A 75 -2.64 -26.78 6.74
N SER A 76 -3.40 -27.15 7.75
CA SER A 76 -4.85 -27.06 7.74
C SER A 76 -5.30 -25.59 7.81
N ARG A 77 -6.53 -25.32 7.40
CA ARG A 77 -7.14 -23.99 7.51
C ARG A 77 -7.05 -23.42 8.93
N ALA A 78 -7.31 -24.25 9.95
CA ALA A 78 -7.24 -23.82 11.34
C ALA A 78 -5.81 -23.44 11.79
N GLU A 79 -4.79 -24.14 11.31
CA GLU A 79 -3.38 -23.81 11.59
C GLU A 79 -2.96 -22.52 10.92
N ILE A 80 -3.32 -22.33 9.64
CA ILE A 80 -3.04 -21.10 8.91
C ILE A 80 -3.73 -19.92 9.59
N GLU A 81 -5.03 -20.02 9.92
CA GLU A 81 -5.78 -18.97 10.61
C GLU A 81 -5.13 -18.59 11.95
N ARG A 82 -4.75 -19.59 12.75
CA ARG A 82 -4.04 -19.34 14.02
C ARG A 82 -2.72 -18.58 13.81
N HIS A 83 -1.90 -19.02 12.87
CA HIS A 83 -0.61 -18.38 12.57
C HIS A 83 -0.77 -16.96 12.04
N LEU A 84 -1.75 -16.72 11.15
CA LEU A 84 -2.06 -15.39 10.65
C LEU A 84 -2.51 -14.45 11.77
N ARG A 85 -3.40 -14.92 12.62
CA ARG A 85 -3.87 -14.16 13.79
C ARG A 85 -2.73 -13.83 14.76
N GLU A 86 -1.84 -14.78 15.03
CA GLU A 86 -0.65 -14.56 15.87
C GLU A 86 0.30 -13.55 15.22
N ASP A 87 0.57 -13.67 13.93
CA ASP A 87 1.47 -12.77 13.20
C ASP A 87 0.92 -11.35 13.12
N VAL A 88 -0.37 -11.20 12.83
CA VAL A 88 -1.06 -9.90 12.83
C VAL A 88 -1.01 -9.25 14.21
N ASN A 89 -1.37 -10.00 15.26
CA ASN A 89 -1.36 -9.47 16.65
C ASN A 89 0.04 -9.12 17.15
N ARG A 90 1.06 -9.84 16.70
CA ARG A 90 2.46 -9.54 17.06
C ARG A 90 2.97 -8.30 16.34
N LYS A 91 2.56 -8.09 15.09
CA LYS A 91 3.07 -7.03 14.23
C LYS A 91 2.35 -5.69 14.43
N ILE A 92 1.06 -5.71 14.77
CA ILE A 92 0.19 -4.54 14.80
C ILE A 92 -0.56 -4.50 16.12
N SER A 93 -0.41 -3.40 16.85
CA SER A 93 -1.14 -3.21 18.11
C SER A 93 -2.62 -2.86 17.88
N PRO A 94 -3.50 -3.10 18.87
CA PRO A 94 -4.90 -2.66 18.79
C PRO A 94 -5.04 -1.14 18.55
N GLU A 95 -4.14 -0.34 19.14
CA GLU A 95 -4.12 1.13 18.99
C GLU A 95 -3.74 1.55 17.57
N GLU A 96 -2.85 0.82 16.90
CA GLU A 96 -2.48 1.05 15.50
C GLU A 96 -3.64 0.71 14.57
N PHE A 97 -4.37 -0.39 14.82
CA PHE A 97 -5.59 -0.73 14.08
C PHE A 97 -6.69 0.32 14.25
N ASP A 98 -6.94 0.76 15.49
CA ASP A 98 -7.93 1.82 15.78
C ASP A 98 -7.55 3.13 15.06
N ALA A 99 -6.28 3.52 15.10
CA ALA A 99 -5.81 4.73 14.42
C ALA A 99 -5.97 4.64 12.89
N ALA A 100 -5.70 3.48 12.30
CA ALA A 100 -5.90 3.26 10.87
C ALA A 100 -7.37 3.25 10.47
N ALA A 101 -8.23 2.59 11.24
CA ALA A 101 -9.68 2.61 11.03
C ALA A 101 -10.23 4.05 11.07
N LYS A 102 -9.82 4.82 12.09
CA LYS A 102 -10.19 6.24 12.23
C LYS A 102 -9.67 7.11 11.09
N ALA A 103 -8.48 6.83 10.55
CA ALA A 103 -7.97 7.53 9.37
C ALA A 103 -8.83 7.24 8.13
N LEU A 104 -9.20 5.98 7.88
CA LEU A 104 -10.11 5.63 6.79
C LEU A 104 -11.47 6.32 6.94
N ILE A 105 -12.03 6.35 8.16
CA ILE A 105 -13.28 7.06 8.45
C ILE A 105 -13.11 8.57 8.24
N ALA A 106 -12.01 9.16 8.73
CA ALA A 106 -11.74 10.60 8.61
C ALA A 106 -11.56 11.03 7.14
N PHE A 107 -10.96 10.18 6.30
CA PHE A 107 -10.91 10.40 4.85
C PHE A 107 -12.22 10.03 4.12
N GLY A 108 -13.21 9.45 4.80
CA GLY A 108 -14.48 9.02 4.19
C GLY A 108 -14.36 7.76 3.34
N LEU A 109 -13.36 6.96 3.58
CA LEU A 109 -13.07 5.70 2.86
C LEU A 109 -13.68 4.48 3.56
N ALA A 110 -14.20 4.65 4.75
CA ALA A 110 -14.90 3.62 5.50
C ALA A 110 -16.04 4.24 6.33
N PRO A 111 -17.11 3.48 6.63
CA PRO A 111 -18.22 3.96 7.44
C PRO A 111 -17.82 4.13 8.92
N PRO A 112 -18.58 4.94 9.70
CA PRO A 112 -18.42 4.98 11.15
C PRO A 112 -18.55 3.59 11.78
N GLY A 113 -17.70 3.29 12.78
CA GLY A 113 -17.68 1.99 13.46
C GLY A 113 -16.97 0.87 12.68
N PHE A 114 -16.25 1.20 11.61
CA PHE A 114 -15.49 0.24 10.81
C PHE A 114 -14.41 -0.48 11.63
N ASP A 115 -14.49 -1.81 11.69
CA ASP A 115 -13.46 -2.65 12.32
C ASP A 115 -12.46 -3.15 11.26
N TYR A 116 -11.35 -2.41 11.15
CA TYR A 116 -10.31 -2.74 10.18
C TYR A 116 -9.58 -4.05 10.52
N ARG A 117 -9.43 -4.37 11.82
CA ARG A 117 -8.74 -5.59 12.26
C ARG A 117 -9.54 -6.84 11.92
N ASP A 118 -10.84 -6.85 12.22
CA ASP A 118 -11.73 -7.97 11.89
C ASP A 118 -11.77 -8.21 10.38
N LEU A 119 -12.00 -7.15 9.60
CA LEU A 119 -12.01 -7.25 8.14
C LEU A 119 -10.70 -7.82 7.60
N LEU A 120 -9.54 -7.30 8.05
CA LEU A 120 -8.25 -7.79 7.58
C LEU A 120 -8.05 -9.27 7.89
N LEU A 121 -8.33 -9.72 9.12
CA LEU A 121 -8.21 -11.12 9.50
C LEU A 121 -9.12 -12.02 8.66
N ARG A 122 -10.34 -11.59 8.37
CA ARG A 122 -11.27 -12.32 7.50
C ARG A 122 -10.76 -12.42 6.06
N ILE A 123 -10.25 -11.32 5.50
CA ILE A 123 -9.65 -11.34 4.15
C ILE A 123 -8.45 -12.28 4.11
N LEU A 124 -7.53 -12.17 5.07
CA LEU A 124 -6.36 -13.04 5.12
C LEU A 124 -6.73 -14.52 5.23
N THR A 125 -7.70 -14.86 6.09
CA THR A 125 -8.18 -16.25 6.25
C THR A 125 -8.87 -16.77 4.99
N GLU A 126 -9.60 -15.93 4.26
CA GLU A 126 -10.25 -16.31 3.00
C GLU A 126 -9.24 -16.53 1.88
N GLN A 127 -8.21 -15.70 1.80
CA GLN A 127 -7.34 -15.59 0.63
C GLN A 127 -6.04 -16.41 0.72
N VAL A 128 -5.60 -16.80 1.93
CA VAL A 128 -4.32 -17.49 2.09
C VAL A 128 -4.39 -18.91 1.55
N ALA A 129 -3.53 -19.19 0.59
CA ALA A 129 -3.32 -20.49 -0.03
C ALA A 129 -1.97 -21.12 0.36
N GLY A 130 -1.04 -20.31 0.78
CA GLY A 130 0.30 -20.67 1.26
C GLY A 130 1.08 -19.43 1.64
N TYR A 131 2.25 -19.59 2.22
CA TYR A 131 3.15 -18.49 2.53
C TYR A 131 4.57 -18.98 2.81
N TYR A 132 5.55 -18.18 2.41
CA TYR A 132 6.95 -18.37 2.81
C TYR A 132 7.25 -17.61 4.10
N ARG A 133 7.92 -18.26 5.04
CA ARG A 133 8.34 -17.64 6.30
C ARG A 133 9.85 -17.42 6.33
N PRO A 134 10.34 -16.16 6.15
CA PRO A 134 11.77 -15.85 6.10
C PRO A 134 12.55 -16.28 7.35
N ARG A 135 11.93 -16.23 8.53
CA ARG A 135 12.57 -16.58 9.81
C ARG A 135 12.90 -18.07 9.92
N THR A 136 12.06 -18.94 9.40
CA THR A 136 12.24 -20.40 9.46
C THR A 136 12.68 -21.01 8.14
N LYS A 137 12.81 -20.19 7.05
CA LYS A 137 13.14 -20.64 5.70
C LYS A 137 12.21 -21.76 5.23
N THR A 138 10.91 -21.63 5.55
CA THR A 138 9.93 -22.68 5.32
C THR A 138 8.76 -22.15 4.50
N LEU A 139 8.40 -22.87 3.47
CA LEU A 139 7.17 -22.73 2.70
C LEU A 139 6.06 -23.54 3.38
N TYR A 140 4.93 -22.91 3.64
CA TYR A 140 3.71 -23.56 4.10
C TYR A 140 2.64 -23.49 3.03
N LEU A 141 1.98 -24.62 2.76
CA LEU A 141 0.92 -24.75 1.75
C LEU A 141 -0.37 -25.19 2.42
N ALA A 142 -1.48 -24.73 1.91
CA ALA A 142 -2.80 -25.18 2.35
C ALA A 142 -3.07 -26.62 1.90
N ASP A 143 -3.56 -27.47 2.83
CA ASP A 143 -3.80 -28.90 2.59
C ASP A 143 -5.09 -29.17 1.80
N TRP A 144 -5.94 -28.15 1.63
CA TRP A 144 -7.22 -28.24 0.89
C TRP A 144 -7.13 -27.86 -0.59
N LEU A 145 -5.96 -27.42 -1.06
CA LEU A 145 -5.74 -27.06 -2.46
C LEU A 145 -5.55 -28.29 -3.33
N THR A 146 -5.98 -28.21 -4.57
CA THR A 146 -5.62 -29.18 -5.60
C THR A 146 -4.12 -29.17 -5.87
N PRO A 147 -3.52 -30.26 -6.40
CA PRO A 147 -2.09 -30.28 -6.76
C PRO A 147 -1.68 -29.18 -7.74
N GLU A 148 -2.58 -28.79 -8.64
CA GLU A 148 -2.32 -27.71 -9.61
C GLU A 148 -2.29 -26.34 -8.93
N GLU A 149 -3.26 -26.06 -8.07
CA GLU A 149 -3.29 -24.83 -7.26
C GLU A 149 -2.08 -24.75 -6.34
N GLN A 150 -1.71 -25.86 -5.69
CA GLN A 150 -0.50 -25.92 -4.87
C GLN A 150 0.76 -25.60 -5.68
N ARG A 151 0.87 -26.07 -6.93
CA ARG A 151 2.01 -25.79 -7.80
C ARG A 151 2.15 -24.29 -8.07
N TRP A 152 1.09 -23.58 -8.35
CA TRP A 152 1.12 -22.13 -8.62
C TRP A 152 1.48 -21.33 -7.37
N VAL A 153 0.90 -21.71 -6.22
CA VAL A 153 1.28 -21.13 -4.92
C VAL A 153 2.75 -21.36 -4.62
N MET A 154 3.27 -22.61 -4.85
CA MET A 154 4.69 -22.91 -4.69
C MET A 154 5.57 -22.02 -5.54
N VAL A 155 5.22 -21.81 -6.81
CA VAL A 155 6.02 -20.94 -7.71
C VAL A 155 6.14 -19.54 -7.12
N HIS A 156 5.04 -18.95 -6.68
CA HIS A 156 5.02 -17.60 -6.08
C HIS A 156 5.84 -17.54 -4.80
N GLU A 157 5.60 -18.45 -3.86
CA GLU A 157 6.26 -18.47 -2.56
C GLU A 157 7.77 -18.81 -2.66
N LEU A 158 8.16 -19.61 -3.64
CA LEU A 158 9.58 -19.92 -3.88
C LEU A 158 10.33 -18.74 -4.51
N VAL A 159 9.62 -17.81 -5.19
CA VAL A 159 10.24 -16.52 -5.55
C VAL A 159 10.56 -15.74 -4.27
N HIS A 160 9.65 -15.67 -3.29
CA HIS A 160 9.94 -15.03 -2.01
C HIS A 160 11.11 -15.69 -1.28
N ALA A 161 11.25 -17.02 -1.38
CA ALA A 161 12.41 -17.72 -0.83
C ALA A 161 13.72 -17.30 -1.52
N LEU A 162 13.73 -17.12 -2.84
CA LEU A 162 14.91 -16.61 -3.57
C LEU A 162 15.19 -15.14 -3.25
N GLN A 163 14.16 -14.30 -3.20
CA GLN A 163 14.29 -12.90 -2.80
C GLN A 163 14.92 -12.78 -1.40
N ASP A 164 14.46 -13.59 -0.44
CA ASP A 164 15.01 -13.60 0.90
C ASP A 164 16.48 -14.07 0.93
N GLN A 165 16.82 -15.11 0.15
CA GLN A 165 18.19 -15.59 0.04
C GLN A 165 19.17 -14.55 -0.55
N HIS A 166 18.69 -13.66 -1.43
CA HIS A 166 19.52 -12.70 -2.14
C HIS A 166 19.46 -11.29 -1.57
N PHE A 167 18.33 -10.91 -1.01
CA PHE A 167 18.06 -9.52 -0.64
C PHE A 167 17.69 -9.32 0.82
N ASP A 168 17.61 -10.38 1.64
CA ASP A 168 17.17 -10.36 3.06
C ASP A 168 15.86 -9.58 3.22
N LEU A 169 14.72 -10.23 2.97
CA LEU A 169 13.41 -9.59 3.03
C LEU A 169 13.09 -8.98 4.39
N ARG A 170 13.70 -9.48 5.48
CA ARG A 170 13.48 -8.96 6.84
C ARG A 170 13.88 -7.49 6.98
N ARG A 171 14.87 -7.00 6.23
CA ARG A 171 15.27 -5.59 6.26
C ARG A 171 14.16 -4.64 5.79
N PHE A 172 13.20 -5.16 5.03
CA PHE A 172 12.05 -4.43 4.58
C PHE A 172 10.86 -4.54 5.54
N GLU A 173 10.91 -5.42 6.56
CA GLU A 173 9.87 -5.53 7.59
C GLU A 173 9.88 -4.35 8.58
N ASP A 174 11.02 -3.69 8.77
CA ASP A 174 11.27 -2.69 9.81
C ASP A 174 11.51 -1.29 9.21
N GLY A 175 10.50 -0.68 8.59
CA GLY A 175 10.56 0.70 8.10
C GLY A 175 10.24 1.76 9.16
N PRO A 176 10.60 3.03 8.93
CA PRO A 176 10.21 4.14 9.81
C PRO A 176 8.70 4.32 9.82
N LYS A 177 8.14 4.82 10.95
CA LYS A 177 6.73 5.14 11.06
C LYS A 177 6.36 6.31 10.13
N GLY A 178 5.06 6.27 9.68
CA GLY A 178 4.51 7.36 8.90
C GLY A 178 5.03 7.39 7.46
N GLU A 179 5.45 6.25 6.96
CA GLU A 179 5.94 6.06 5.59
C GLU A 179 5.13 4.96 4.86
N SER A 180 3.80 4.88 5.12
CA SER A 180 2.96 3.80 4.57
C SER A 180 2.94 3.78 3.05
N ASP A 181 3.05 4.90 2.38
CA ASP A 181 3.15 5.00 0.93
C ASP A 181 4.42 4.30 0.40
N ARG A 182 5.57 4.62 1.00
CA ARG A 182 6.85 3.97 0.67
C ARG A 182 6.83 2.48 0.97
N ASP A 183 6.23 2.10 2.09
CA ASP A 183 6.13 0.69 2.47
C ASP A 183 5.29 -0.10 1.46
N LEU A 184 4.20 0.49 0.98
CA LEU A 184 3.36 -0.10 -0.06
C LEU A 184 4.11 -0.20 -1.39
N ALA A 185 4.91 0.79 -1.74
CA ALA A 185 5.74 0.76 -2.95
C ALA A 185 6.83 -0.34 -2.90
N ILE A 186 7.49 -0.51 -1.75
CA ILE A 186 8.46 -1.60 -1.56
C ILE A 186 7.75 -2.96 -1.66
N HIS A 187 6.56 -3.07 -1.07
CA HIS A 187 5.78 -4.30 -1.15
C HIS A 187 5.37 -4.60 -2.60
N ALA A 188 5.02 -3.57 -3.37
CA ALA A 188 4.72 -3.72 -4.79
C ALA A 188 5.92 -4.22 -5.62
N LEU A 189 7.16 -3.85 -5.26
CA LEU A 189 8.34 -4.45 -5.89
C LEU A 189 8.46 -5.94 -5.56
N ILE A 190 8.26 -6.33 -4.31
CA ILE A 190 8.43 -7.72 -3.83
C ILE A 190 7.35 -8.63 -4.44
N GLU A 191 6.08 -8.27 -4.29
CA GLU A 191 4.96 -9.04 -4.83
C GLU A 191 4.90 -9.00 -6.36
N GLY A 192 5.21 -7.85 -6.93
CA GLY A 192 5.26 -7.69 -8.39
C GLY A 192 6.30 -8.59 -9.05
N GLU A 193 7.45 -8.79 -8.41
CA GLU A 193 8.45 -9.74 -8.89
C GLU A 193 7.94 -11.19 -8.80
N ALA A 194 7.33 -11.57 -7.68
CA ALA A 194 6.78 -12.91 -7.51
C ALA A 194 5.68 -13.19 -8.54
N MET A 195 4.78 -12.23 -8.78
CA MET A 195 3.78 -12.31 -9.84
C MET A 195 4.39 -12.41 -11.24
N GLY A 196 5.41 -11.61 -11.53
CA GLY A 196 6.07 -11.60 -12.82
C GLY A 196 6.75 -12.93 -13.15
N VAL A 197 7.46 -13.52 -12.19
CA VAL A 197 8.10 -14.85 -12.37
C VAL A 197 7.04 -15.94 -12.51
N MET A 198 5.98 -15.89 -11.69
CA MET A 198 4.89 -16.85 -11.78
C MET A 198 4.19 -16.79 -13.13
N LEU A 199 3.87 -15.60 -13.64
CA LEU A 199 3.31 -15.44 -14.99
C LEU A 199 4.24 -15.98 -16.07
N THR A 200 5.54 -15.71 -15.97
CA THR A 200 6.54 -16.28 -16.89
C THR A 200 6.55 -17.82 -16.83
N TYR A 201 6.46 -18.40 -15.62
CA TYR A 201 6.38 -19.85 -15.44
C TYR A 201 5.14 -20.44 -16.13
N ILE A 202 3.97 -19.82 -15.95
CA ILE A 202 2.70 -20.28 -16.53
C ILE A 202 2.70 -20.14 -18.07
N LEU A 203 3.28 -19.07 -18.61
CA LEU A 203 3.27 -18.75 -20.04
C LEU A 203 4.43 -19.39 -20.81
N LYS A 204 5.43 -19.94 -20.14
CA LYS A 204 6.59 -20.59 -20.76
C LYS A 204 6.24 -21.67 -21.77
N PRO A 205 5.24 -22.57 -21.55
CA PRO A 205 4.87 -23.57 -22.55
C PRO A 205 4.38 -22.98 -23.88
N GLN A 206 3.90 -21.72 -23.86
CA GLN A 206 3.51 -20.96 -25.05
C GLN A 206 4.65 -20.14 -25.66
N GLY A 207 5.88 -20.27 -25.12
CA GLY A 207 7.03 -19.48 -25.55
C GLY A 207 6.97 -18.00 -25.15
N MET A 208 6.14 -17.65 -24.16
CA MET A 208 5.93 -16.27 -23.71
C MET A 208 6.60 -16.01 -22.36
N ASP A 209 6.96 -14.74 -22.14
CA ASP A 209 7.48 -14.20 -20.89
C ASP A 209 7.01 -12.74 -20.70
N LEU A 210 7.47 -12.06 -19.64
CA LEU A 210 7.09 -10.68 -19.35
C LEU A 210 7.43 -9.67 -20.47
N THR A 211 8.42 -9.99 -21.31
CA THR A 211 8.84 -9.08 -22.40
C THR A 211 7.95 -9.21 -23.63
N THR A 212 7.37 -10.39 -23.83
CA THR A 212 6.55 -10.73 -25.00
C THR A 212 5.07 -10.44 -24.81
N ILE A 213 4.57 -10.26 -23.56
CA ILE A 213 3.18 -9.88 -23.30
C ILE A 213 2.94 -8.46 -23.85
N PRO A 214 2.07 -8.25 -24.86
CA PRO A 214 2.01 -6.99 -25.62
C PRO A 214 1.39 -5.82 -24.86
N VAL A 215 0.71 -6.06 -23.73
CA VAL A 215 -0.03 -5.09 -22.93
C VAL A 215 0.55 -4.94 -21.53
N PRO A 216 0.29 -3.82 -20.83
CA PRO A 216 0.61 -3.72 -19.41
C PRO A 216 -0.15 -4.77 -18.60
N LEU A 217 0.51 -5.35 -17.58
CA LEU A 217 -0.13 -6.38 -16.75
C LEU A 217 -1.33 -5.86 -15.95
N THR A 218 -1.40 -4.55 -15.68
CA THR A 218 -2.61 -3.94 -15.07
C THR A 218 -3.86 -4.25 -15.89
N ALA A 219 -3.80 -4.11 -17.23
CA ALA A 219 -4.94 -4.40 -18.10
C ALA A 219 -5.31 -5.90 -18.10
N VAL A 220 -4.32 -6.80 -17.96
CA VAL A 220 -4.57 -8.23 -17.82
C VAL A 220 -5.30 -8.52 -16.50
N PHE A 221 -4.83 -7.96 -15.39
CA PHE A 221 -5.44 -8.18 -14.08
C PHE A 221 -6.82 -7.54 -13.95
N GLU A 222 -7.05 -6.34 -14.47
CA GLU A 222 -8.37 -5.72 -14.52
C GLU A 222 -9.39 -6.64 -15.24
N ARG A 223 -8.98 -7.26 -16.34
CA ARG A 223 -9.83 -8.19 -17.08
C ARG A 223 -10.12 -9.48 -16.32
N LEU A 224 -9.10 -10.03 -15.63
CA LEU A 224 -9.26 -11.23 -14.81
C LEU A 224 -10.17 -10.96 -13.60
N GLN A 225 -10.01 -9.83 -12.93
CA GLN A 225 -10.87 -9.42 -11.81
C GLN A 225 -12.33 -9.24 -12.23
N ALA A 226 -12.58 -8.73 -13.43
CA ALA A 226 -13.95 -8.59 -13.97
C ALA A 226 -14.64 -9.93 -14.24
N MET A 227 -13.89 -11.03 -14.31
CA MET A 227 -14.41 -12.39 -14.56
C MET A 227 -14.63 -13.21 -13.28
N ASP A 228 -14.12 -12.78 -12.13
CA ASP A 228 -14.12 -13.55 -10.88
C ASP A 228 -15.11 -12.97 -9.84
N ASP A 229 -16.40 -13.31 -9.98
CA ASP A 229 -17.48 -12.73 -9.18
C ASP A 229 -17.79 -13.52 -7.88
N GLU A 230 -17.34 -14.78 -7.71
CA GLU A 230 -17.87 -15.65 -6.64
C GLU A 230 -16.88 -16.02 -5.52
N ARG A 231 -15.56 -15.92 -5.72
CA ARG A 231 -14.56 -16.57 -4.85
C ARG A 231 -14.01 -15.72 -3.72
N SER A 232 -14.26 -14.41 -3.72
CA SER A 232 -13.65 -13.45 -2.81
C SER A 232 -14.67 -12.57 -2.12
N ARG A 233 -15.69 -13.17 -1.53
CA ARG A 233 -16.83 -12.44 -0.94
C ARG A 233 -16.42 -11.42 0.13
N VAL A 234 -15.47 -11.81 1.01
CA VAL A 234 -14.99 -10.90 2.06
C VAL A 234 -14.23 -9.73 1.46
N LEU A 235 -13.31 -9.99 0.52
CA LEU A 235 -12.57 -8.94 -0.16
C LEU A 235 -13.49 -8.01 -0.98
N GLN A 236 -14.48 -8.56 -1.68
CA GLN A 236 -15.48 -7.78 -2.42
C GLN A 236 -16.36 -6.91 -1.52
N SER A 237 -16.64 -7.37 -0.29
CA SER A 237 -17.38 -6.59 0.71
C SER A 237 -16.56 -5.48 1.39
N ALA A 238 -15.25 -5.46 1.19
CA ALA A 238 -14.37 -4.45 1.77
C ALA A 238 -14.59 -3.08 1.13
N PRO A 239 -14.40 -1.99 1.88
CA PRO A 239 -14.34 -0.65 1.30
C PRO A 239 -13.36 -0.62 0.10
N ALA A 240 -13.76 0.08 -0.99
CA ALA A 240 -13.00 0.07 -2.23
C ALA A 240 -11.52 0.43 -2.04
N ALA A 241 -11.24 1.46 -1.23
CA ALA A 241 -9.87 1.88 -0.93
C ALA A 241 -9.04 0.80 -0.22
N VAL A 242 -9.66 0.01 0.67
CA VAL A 242 -8.99 -1.12 1.35
C VAL A 242 -8.69 -2.22 0.35
N ARG A 243 -9.71 -2.63 -0.43
CA ARG A 243 -9.56 -3.67 -1.46
C ARG A 243 -8.46 -3.33 -2.46
N GLU A 244 -8.48 -2.12 -3.00
CA GLU A 244 -7.50 -1.69 -3.99
C GLU A 244 -6.10 -1.54 -3.43
N SER A 245 -5.96 -1.06 -2.19
CA SER A 245 -4.65 -1.03 -1.51
C SER A 245 -4.06 -2.42 -1.29
N LEU A 246 -4.90 -3.45 -1.04
CA LEU A 246 -4.46 -4.83 -0.89
C LEU A 246 -4.07 -5.48 -2.22
N LEU A 247 -4.76 -5.13 -3.31
CA LEU A 247 -4.49 -5.67 -4.65
C LEU A 247 -3.32 -4.95 -5.37
N PHE A 248 -3.05 -3.71 -5.01
CA PHE A 248 -2.05 -2.86 -5.65
C PHE A 248 -0.67 -3.52 -5.78
N PRO A 249 -0.09 -4.16 -4.75
CA PRO A 249 1.22 -4.81 -4.86
C PRO A 249 1.28 -5.89 -5.94
N TYR A 250 0.20 -6.61 -6.14
CA TYR A 250 0.12 -7.71 -7.10
C TYR A 250 -0.12 -7.22 -8.53
N THR A 251 -0.97 -6.22 -8.70
CA THR A 251 -1.40 -5.72 -10.01
C THR A 251 -0.45 -4.67 -10.58
N TYR A 252 -0.30 -3.55 -9.89
CA TYR A 252 0.60 -2.47 -10.31
C TYR A 252 2.07 -2.84 -10.06
N GLY A 253 2.36 -3.62 -9.01
CA GLY A 253 3.70 -4.17 -8.79
C GLY A 253 4.16 -5.07 -9.92
N ALA A 254 3.31 -5.96 -10.43
CA ALA A 254 3.64 -6.79 -11.59
C ALA A 254 3.89 -5.97 -12.86
N ALA A 255 3.08 -4.93 -13.11
CA ALA A 255 3.27 -4.03 -14.24
C ALA A 255 4.58 -3.21 -14.11
N PHE A 256 4.90 -2.76 -12.90
CA PHE A 256 6.16 -2.09 -12.59
C PHE A 256 7.36 -3.01 -12.88
N VAL A 257 7.32 -4.26 -12.40
CA VAL A 257 8.39 -5.24 -12.68
C VAL A 257 8.47 -5.57 -14.17
N GLN A 258 7.33 -5.73 -14.86
CA GLN A 258 7.29 -5.89 -16.32
C GLN A 258 8.01 -4.74 -17.03
N TYR A 259 7.74 -3.51 -16.61
CA TYR A 259 8.42 -2.33 -17.15
C TYR A 259 9.93 -2.37 -16.91
N LEU A 260 10.37 -2.70 -15.69
CA LEU A 260 11.80 -2.82 -15.36
C LEU A 260 12.50 -3.89 -16.18
N VAL A 261 11.87 -5.06 -16.37
CA VAL A 261 12.43 -6.16 -17.17
C VAL A 261 12.57 -5.75 -18.63
N ARG A 262 11.55 -5.12 -19.21
CA ARG A 262 11.57 -4.63 -20.61
C ARG A 262 12.65 -3.58 -20.85
N HIS A 263 12.94 -2.74 -19.86
CA HIS A 263 13.90 -1.64 -19.98
C HIS A 263 15.29 -1.97 -19.40
N GLY A 264 15.58 -3.21 -19.07
CA GLY A 264 16.90 -3.55 -18.55
C GLY A 264 17.05 -4.90 -17.88
N SER A 265 16.23 -5.87 -18.22
CA SER A 265 16.24 -7.26 -17.76
C SER A 265 16.01 -7.44 -16.25
N TRP A 266 15.99 -8.66 -15.77
CA TRP A 266 15.91 -9.01 -14.35
C TRP A 266 17.04 -8.41 -13.50
N ALA A 267 18.20 -8.07 -14.10
CA ALA A 267 19.26 -7.37 -13.38
C ALA A 267 18.81 -5.98 -12.87
N ARG A 268 17.90 -5.30 -13.59
CA ARG A 268 17.33 -4.02 -13.13
C ARG A 268 16.43 -4.21 -11.94
N VAL A 269 15.61 -5.26 -11.92
CA VAL A 269 14.78 -5.63 -10.76
C VAL A 269 15.68 -5.92 -9.55
N SER A 270 16.76 -6.67 -9.72
CA SER A 270 17.74 -6.93 -8.63
C SER A 270 18.34 -5.63 -8.07
N ARG A 271 18.66 -4.65 -8.92
CA ARG A 271 19.17 -3.34 -8.46
C ARG A 271 18.12 -2.54 -7.69
N ALA A 272 16.82 -2.71 -8.00
CA ALA A 272 15.75 -2.04 -7.26
C ALA A 272 15.70 -2.46 -5.79
N TYR A 273 16.20 -3.63 -5.42
CA TYR A 273 16.32 -4.01 -4.01
C TYR A 273 17.40 -3.23 -3.27
N ALA A 274 18.44 -2.75 -3.93
CA ALA A 274 19.46 -1.92 -3.28
C ALA A 274 19.01 -0.46 -3.09
N ASP A 275 18.20 0.05 -4.00
CA ASP A 275 17.61 1.40 -3.95
C ASP A 275 16.11 1.28 -4.30
N PRO A 276 15.26 0.85 -3.33
CA PRO A 276 13.86 0.54 -3.57
C PRO A 276 13.03 1.79 -3.84
N PRO A 277 11.83 1.64 -4.44
CA PRO A 277 10.93 2.76 -4.68
C PRO A 277 10.57 3.47 -3.38
N ASP A 278 10.48 4.80 -3.43
CA ASP A 278 10.18 5.67 -2.30
C ASP A 278 8.71 6.08 -2.19
N SER A 279 7.91 5.80 -3.23
CA SER A 279 6.47 6.16 -3.29
C SER A 279 5.69 5.25 -4.22
N THR A 280 4.38 5.18 -4.01
CA THR A 280 3.45 4.52 -4.95
C THR A 280 3.43 5.21 -6.30
N GLU A 281 3.73 6.49 -6.38
CA GLU A 281 3.92 7.22 -7.62
C GLU A 281 4.96 6.56 -8.52
N GLN A 282 6.12 6.14 -7.96
CA GLN A 282 7.16 5.45 -8.73
C GLN A 282 6.74 4.06 -9.21
N ILE A 283 5.72 3.46 -8.61
CA ILE A 283 5.11 2.21 -9.07
C ILE A 283 4.10 2.49 -10.20
N LEU A 284 3.30 3.54 -10.06
CA LEU A 284 2.33 3.99 -11.06
C LEU A 284 3.02 4.54 -12.32
N HIS A 285 4.15 5.21 -12.14
CA HIS A 285 4.96 5.86 -13.15
C HIS A 285 6.41 5.34 -13.11
N PRO A 286 6.70 4.13 -13.66
CA PRO A 286 8.02 3.48 -13.54
C PRO A 286 9.17 4.29 -14.14
N GLU A 287 8.90 5.21 -15.07
CA GLU A 287 9.87 6.16 -15.62
C GLU A 287 10.40 7.12 -14.54
N LYS A 288 9.56 7.54 -13.58
CA LYS A 288 9.99 8.36 -12.44
C LYS A 288 10.94 7.58 -11.51
N PHE A 289 10.69 6.28 -11.31
CA PHE A 289 11.63 5.42 -10.59
C PHE A 289 12.98 5.36 -11.31
N LEU A 290 12.99 5.18 -12.64
CA LEU A 290 14.22 5.13 -13.42
C LEU A 290 14.95 6.48 -13.45
N ALA A 291 14.21 7.58 -13.50
CA ALA A 291 14.75 8.94 -13.37
C ALA A 291 15.21 9.23 -11.93
N ARG A 292 14.83 8.36 -11.00
CA ARG A 292 15.04 8.51 -9.56
C ARG A 292 14.38 9.79 -9.03
N ASP A 293 13.26 10.15 -9.54
CA ASP A 293 12.41 11.20 -9.01
C ASP A 293 11.88 10.79 -7.64
N ARG A 294 12.23 11.54 -6.60
CA ARG A 294 11.89 11.21 -5.21
C ARG A 294 11.01 12.28 -4.61
N PRO A 295 9.98 11.90 -3.84
CA PRO A 295 9.05 12.86 -3.29
C PRO A 295 9.69 13.79 -2.26
N VAL A 296 9.20 15.02 -2.21
CA VAL A 296 9.53 16.01 -1.19
C VAL A 296 9.11 15.50 0.19
N ARG A 297 9.99 15.60 1.17
CA ARG A 297 9.73 15.20 2.55
C ARG A 297 9.06 16.34 3.31
N ILE A 298 7.78 16.19 3.65
CA ILE A 298 7.03 17.13 4.47
C ILE A 298 7.02 16.64 5.92
N ARG A 299 7.21 17.56 6.88
CA ARG A 299 7.03 17.33 8.31
C ARG A 299 6.07 18.38 8.86
N LEU A 300 4.83 17.97 9.09
CA LEU A 300 3.78 18.81 9.66
C LEU A 300 4.15 19.34 11.05
N ALA A 301 3.83 20.60 11.28
CA ALA A 301 3.92 21.21 12.60
C ALA A 301 2.96 20.54 13.57
N ASP A 302 3.38 20.39 14.83
CA ASP A 302 2.49 19.88 15.88
C ASP A 302 1.52 21.00 16.35
N ILE A 303 0.24 20.80 16.12
CA ILE A 303 -0.81 21.78 16.45
C ILE A 303 -1.41 21.61 17.85
N ARG A 304 -1.09 20.53 18.58
CA ARG A 304 -1.64 20.27 19.91
C ARG A 304 -1.49 21.44 20.89
N PRO A 305 -0.36 22.17 20.93
CA PRO A 305 -0.24 23.34 21.80
C PRO A 305 -1.22 24.45 21.51
N LEU A 306 -1.76 24.50 20.26
CA LEU A 306 -2.65 25.55 19.79
C LEU A 306 -4.14 25.22 20.00
N VAL A 307 -4.52 23.94 19.96
CA VAL A 307 -5.94 23.51 20.04
C VAL A 307 -6.37 23.01 21.41
N GLY A 308 -5.44 22.64 22.27
CA GLY A 308 -5.74 22.26 23.65
C GLY A 308 -5.28 20.84 24.03
N ARG A 309 -5.27 20.57 25.35
CA ARG A 309 -4.69 19.34 25.94
C ARG A 309 -5.52 18.07 25.69
N SER A 310 -6.80 18.20 25.35
CA SER A 310 -7.66 17.04 25.06
C SER A 310 -7.36 16.42 23.70
N LEU A 311 -6.76 17.18 22.77
CA LEU A 311 -6.46 16.69 21.43
C LEU A 311 -5.22 15.79 21.45
N ARG A 312 -5.40 14.52 21.07
CA ARG A 312 -4.34 13.53 20.96
C ARG A 312 -4.04 13.25 19.51
N ARG A 313 -2.76 13.25 19.11
CA ARG A 313 -2.34 12.79 17.79
C ARG A 313 -2.37 11.27 17.74
N ARG A 314 -3.23 10.70 16.89
CA ARG A 314 -3.43 9.27 16.73
C ARG A 314 -2.51 8.67 15.68
N LEU A 315 -2.30 9.41 14.59
CA LEU A 315 -1.51 8.96 13.45
C LEU A 315 -0.83 10.15 12.79
N THR A 316 0.34 9.90 12.23
CA THR A 316 0.99 10.75 11.23
C THR A 316 1.52 9.82 10.16
N ASP A 317 1.15 10.07 8.89
CA ASP A 317 1.51 9.20 7.78
C ASP A 317 1.50 9.96 6.44
N ARG A 318 1.70 9.27 5.33
CA ARG A 318 1.67 9.77 3.95
C ARG A 318 0.61 9.02 3.16
N ASN A 319 -0.11 9.76 2.31
CA ASN A 319 -1.08 9.18 1.39
C ASN A 319 -0.38 8.63 0.13
N GLY A 320 0.60 9.36 -0.39
CA GLY A 320 1.15 9.10 -1.71
C GLY A 320 0.16 9.42 -2.83
N GLU A 321 0.57 9.26 -4.06
CA GLU A 321 -0.31 9.43 -5.22
C GLU A 321 -1.50 8.45 -5.16
N LEU A 322 -1.23 7.15 -4.88
CA LEU A 322 -2.30 6.16 -4.77
C LEU A 322 -3.32 6.52 -3.69
N GLY A 323 -2.88 6.98 -2.51
CA GLY A 323 -3.79 7.36 -1.44
C GLY A 323 -4.71 8.51 -1.84
N TYR A 324 -4.18 9.54 -2.50
CA TYR A 324 -5.02 10.64 -3.01
C TYR A 324 -5.93 10.19 -4.16
N LEU A 325 -5.45 9.34 -5.05
CA LEU A 325 -6.30 8.72 -6.07
C LEU A 325 -7.52 8.01 -5.46
N LEU A 326 -7.30 7.19 -4.44
CA LEU A 326 -8.37 6.45 -3.75
C LEU A 326 -9.33 7.39 -2.99
N ILE A 327 -8.79 8.44 -2.33
CA ILE A 327 -9.60 9.46 -1.63
C ILE A 327 -10.51 10.21 -2.61
N LEU A 328 -10.02 10.56 -3.78
CA LEU A 328 -10.81 11.26 -4.79
C LEU A 328 -11.81 10.33 -5.48
N ARG A 329 -11.38 9.11 -5.84
CA ARG A 329 -12.19 8.13 -6.59
C ARG A 329 -13.38 7.58 -5.80
N GLU A 330 -13.36 7.66 -4.48
CA GLU A 330 -14.53 7.31 -3.66
C GLU A 330 -15.75 8.20 -3.97
N TYR A 331 -15.52 9.43 -4.42
CA TYR A 331 -16.58 10.43 -4.64
C TYR A 331 -16.61 11.02 -6.04
N LEU A 332 -15.59 10.81 -6.85
CA LEU A 332 -15.44 11.38 -8.20
C LEU A 332 -15.25 10.27 -9.24
N ASP A 333 -15.51 10.61 -10.49
CA ASP A 333 -15.30 9.71 -11.61
C ASP A 333 -13.81 9.32 -11.73
N LYS A 334 -13.55 8.06 -12.14
CA LYS A 334 -12.19 7.48 -12.23
C LYS A 334 -11.22 8.41 -12.96
N SER A 335 -11.59 8.89 -14.14
CA SER A 335 -10.71 9.75 -14.96
C SER A 335 -10.42 11.12 -14.33
N VAL A 336 -11.37 11.67 -13.57
CA VAL A 336 -11.17 12.93 -12.82
C VAL A 336 -10.21 12.71 -11.65
N ALA A 337 -10.39 11.61 -10.92
CA ALA A 337 -9.54 11.26 -9.78
C ALA A 337 -8.11 10.95 -10.21
N GLU A 338 -7.94 10.20 -11.32
CA GLU A 338 -6.62 9.88 -11.87
C GLU A 338 -5.85 11.14 -12.28
N ARG A 339 -6.45 12.03 -13.06
CA ARG A 339 -5.77 13.28 -13.45
C ARG A 339 -5.43 14.15 -12.25
N ALA A 340 -6.35 14.29 -11.29
CA ALA A 340 -6.14 15.15 -10.13
C ALA A 340 -5.18 14.57 -9.08
N ALA A 341 -4.84 13.29 -9.13
CA ALA A 341 -3.83 12.67 -8.28
C ALA A 341 -2.43 12.70 -8.93
N GLN A 342 -2.36 12.79 -10.26
CA GLN A 342 -1.09 12.92 -10.98
C GLN A 342 -0.35 14.19 -10.57
N GLY A 343 0.97 14.20 -10.72
CA GLY A 343 1.81 15.32 -10.33
C GLY A 343 1.98 15.48 -8.82
N TRP A 344 1.57 14.49 -8.02
CA TRP A 344 1.91 14.45 -6.59
C TRP A 344 3.45 14.39 -6.42
N ASP A 345 4.00 15.26 -5.56
CA ASP A 345 5.45 15.35 -5.30
C ASP A 345 5.77 15.20 -3.80
N GLY A 346 4.76 14.95 -2.97
CA GLY A 346 4.96 14.69 -1.54
C GLY A 346 3.82 15.15 -0.66
N ASP A 347 3.64 14.47 0.47
CA ASP A 347 2.65 14.86 1.48
C ASP A 347 3.02 14.41 2.88
N GLN A 348 2.30 14.92 3.84
CA GLN A 348 2.11 14.31 5.15
C GLN A 348 0.75 14.67 5.68
N PHE A 349 0.07 13.70 6.31
CA PHE A 349 -1.14 13.96 7.08
C PHE A 349 -0.97 13.60 8.56
N ALA A 350 -1.79 14.22 9.39
CA ALA A 350 -1.89 13.91 10.80
C ALA A 350 -3.36 13.82 11.22
N LEU A 351 -3.71 12.73 11.90
CA LEU A 351 -5.02 12.51 12.49
C LEU A 351 -4.94 12.80 13.99
N TYR A 352 -5.85 13.63 14.46
CA TYR A 352 -6.03 13.93 15.87
C TYR A 352 -7.42 13.50 16.31
N GLU A 353 -7.54 13.15 17.59
CA GLU A 353 -8.79 12.78 18.25
C GLU A 353 -8.91 13.55 19.56
N ASP A 354 -10.05 14.18 19.79
CA ASP A 354 -10.38 14.74 21.10
C ASP A 354 -10.73 13.61 22.07
N ALA A 355 -9.92 13.45 23.12
CA ALA A 355 -10.03 12.34 24.08
C ALA A 355 -11.35 12.37 24.89
N ARG A 356 -12.08 13.49 24.92
CA ARG A 356 -13.34 13.62 25.66
C ARG A 356 -14.57 13.30 24.80
N THR A 357 -14.50 13.63 23.51
CA THR A 357 -15.64 13.55 22.60
C THR A 357 -15.49 12.53 21.48
N GLY A 358 -14.28 12.01 21.27
CA GLY A 358 -13.96 11.14 20.11
C GLY A 358 -13.91 11.89 18.77
N HIS A 359 -14.09 13.22 18.77
CA HIS A 359 -14.12 14.02 17.54
C HIS A 359 -12.77 13.96 16.82
N LEU A 360 -12.81 13.76 15.51
CA LEU A 360 -11.63 13.65 14.66
C LEU A 360 -11.30 14.97 13.99
N LEU A 361 -10.02 15.33 13.98
CA LEU A 361 -9.46 16.44 13.22
C LEU A 361 -8.39 15.88 12.31
N LEU A 362 -8.57 16.03 11.00
CA LEU A 362 -7.64 15.59 9.98
C LEU A 362 -6.93 16.80 9.37
N VAL A 363 -5.62 16.76 9.33
CA VAL A 363 -4.77 17.80 8.71
C VAL A 363 -3.90 17.13 7.67
N HIS A 364 -3.87 17.63 6.46
CA HIS A 364 -2.89 17.20 5.46
C HIS A 364 -2.35 18.36 4.63
N LEU A 365 -1.06 18.31 4.36
CA LEU A 365 -0.31 19.22 3.51
C LEU A 365 0.35 18.40 2.42
N SER A 366 0.06 18.75 1.18
CA SER A 366 0.67 18.14 -0.01
C SER A 366 1.42 19.17 -0.83
N THR A 367 2.38 18.71 -1.60
CA THR A 367 3.09 19.48 -2.63
C THR A 367 2.98 18.72 -3.95
N TRP A 368 2.96 19.44 -5.05
CA TRP A 368 2.71 18.94 -6.40
C TRP A 368 3.88 19.35 -7.31
N GLU A 369 4.03 18.73 -8.45
CA GLU A 369 5.12 19.03 -9.37
C GLU A 369 5.11 20.50 -9.80
N ASP A 370 3.90 21.05 -10.05
CA ASP A 370 3.72 22.44 -10.38
C ASP A 370 2.44 23.07 -9.78
N ALA A 371 2.16 24.32 -10.13
CA ALA A 371 1.02 25.06 -9.62
C ALA A 371 -0.30 24.68 -10.31
N ASP A 372 -0.26 24.15 -11.53
CA ASP A 372 -1.45 23.70 -12.27
C ASP A 372 -1.93 22.36 -11.74
N GLU A 373 -1.04 21.41 -11.48
CA GLU A 373 -1.32 20.15 -10.81
C GLU A 373 -1.92 20.39 -9.41
N ALA A 374 -1.32 21.29 -8.62
CA ALA A 374 -1.86 21.68 -7.32
C ALA A 374 -3.26 22.31 -7.42
N ARG A 375 -3.55 23.07 -8.49
CA ARG A 375 -4.86 23.67 -8.73
C ARG A 375 -5.89 22.58 -9.09
N GLU A 376 -5.54 21.66 -9.99
CA GLU A 376 -6.41 20.58 -10.41
C GLU A 376 -6.79 19.68 -9.22
N PHE A 377 -5.81 19.30 -8.40
CA PHE A 377 -6.06 18.58 -7.15
C PHE A 377 -6.98 19.35 -6.20
N ALA A 378 -6.70 20.64 -5.94
CA ALA A 378 -7.48 21.46 -5.02
C ALA A 378 -8.95 21.58 -5.48
N GLU A 379 -9.18 21.76 -6.77
CA GLU A 379 -10.52 21.82 -7.37
C GLU A 379 -11.26 20.47 -7.29
N ALA A 380 -10.55 19.36 -7.54
CA ALA A 380 -11.11 18.02 -7.40
C ALA A 380 -11.44 17.72 -5.94
N TYR A 381 -10.55 18.10 -5.01
CA TYR A 381 -10.79 17.90 -3.56
C TYR A 381 -11.96 18.73 -3.06
N ALA A 382 -12.15 19.96 -3.55
CA ALA A 382 -13.31 20.79 -3.24
C ALA A 382 -14.62 20.09 -3.67
N ARG A 383 -14.69 19.59 -4.91
CA ARG A 383 -15.82 18.78 -5.40
C ARG A 383 -16.06 17.53 -4.56
N ARG A 384 -14.96 16.88 -4.11
CA ARG A 384 -15.05 15.72 -3.21
C ARG A 384 -15.68 16.11 -1.87
N ILE A 385 -15.34 17.27 -1.27
CA ILE A 385 -15.95 17.76 -0.02
C ILE A 385 -17.46 17.88 -0.19
N GLU A 386 -17.92 18.50 -1.27
CA GLU A 386 -19.34 18.72 -1.57
C GLU A 386 -20.12 17.40 -1.79
N ARG A 387 -19.47 16.37 -2.35
CA ARG A 387 -20.10 15.05 -2.55
C ARG A 387 -20.06 14.16 -1.30
N ARG A 388 -19.02 14.29 -0.48
CA ARG A 388 -18.84 13.50 0.73
C ARG A 388 -19.81 13.89 1.83
N TYR A 389 -19.94 15.18 2.09
CA TYR A 389 -20.72 15.69 3.21
C TYR A 389 -22.13 16.08 2.74
N LYS A 390 -23.14 15.38 3.29
CA LYS A 390 -24.56 15.59 2.88
C LYS A 390 -25.07 17.02 3.13
N ARG A 391 -24.46 17.71 4.09
CA ARG A 391 -24.82 19.09 4.51
C ARG A 391 -23.68 20.08 4.23
N ALA A 392 -22.79 19.75 3.30
CA ALA A 392 -21.73 20.69 2.92
C ALA A 392 -22.34 22.00 2.40
N ARG A 393 -21.97 23.08 3.01
CA ARG A 393 -22.32 24.43 2.57
C ARG A 393 -21.05 25.26 2.47
N GLU A 394 -20.67 25.62 1.26
CA GLU A 394 -19.51 26.50 1.06
C GLU A 394 -19.81 27.88 1.65
N ILE A 395 -18.87 28.40 2.43
CA ILE A 395 -18.90 29.75 2.96
C ILE A 395 -18.44 30.69 1.85
N PRO A 396 -19.19 31.77 1.54
CA PRO A 396 -18.82 32.68 0.47
C PRO A 396 -17.38 33.16 0.59
N TYR A 397 -16.66 33.13 -0.53
CA TYR A 397 -15.28 33.62 -0.61
C TYR A 397 -15.22 35.12 -0.27
N SER A 398 -14.21 35.51 0.51
CA SER A 398 -13.86 36.89 0.74
C SER A 398 -12.42 37.12 0.27
N PRO A 399 -12.08 38.24 -0.39
CA PRO A 399 -10.71 38.58 -0.76
C PRO A 399 -9.74 38.58 0.42
N GLU A 400 -10.24 38.79 1.64
CA GLU A 400 -9.46 38.76 2.88
C GLU A 400 -9.15 37.31 3.35
N MET A 401 -9.84 36.32 2.80
CA MET A 401 -9.70 34.90 3.14
C MET A 401 -9.20 34.11 1.92
N PRO A 402 -7.89 33.93 1.77
CA PRO A 402 -7.31 33.25 0.61
C PRO A 402 -7.48 31.71 0.65
N TRP A 403 -8.55 31.23 1.28
CA TRP A 403 -8.93 29.81 1.38
C TRP A 403 -10.41 29.63 1.10
N ARG A 404 -10.75 28.43 0.60
CA ARG A 404 -12.14 27.97 0.55
C ARG A 404 -12.51 27.30 1.88
N SER A 405 -13.75 27.40 2.30
CA SER A 405 -14.22 26.70 3.51
C SER A 405 -15.66 26.28 3.40
N TRP A 406 -15.99 25.21 4.10
CA TRP A 406 -17.33 24.60 4.13
C TRP A 406 -17.76 24.35 5.59
N GLU A 407 -19.03 24.60 5.86
CA GLU A 407 -19.70 24.05 7.05
C GLU A 407 -20.18 22.64 6.68
N THR A 408 -19.92 21.68 7.55
CA THR A 408 -20.34 20.28 7.37
C THR A 408 -20.85 19.70 8.69
N GLU A 409 -21.51 18.54 8.63
CA GLU A 409 -21.94 17.82 9.83
C GLU A 409 -20.78 17.29 10.68
N ALA A 410 -19.58 17.21 10.14
CA ALA A 410 -18.37 16.79 10.85
C ALA A 410 -17.49 17.96 11.35
N GLY A 411 -17.96 19.19 11.25
CA GLY A 411 -17.22 20.42 11.54
C GLY A 411 -16.83 21.17 10.28
N ARG A 412 -16.07 22.24 10.41
CA ARG A 412 -15.63 23.02 9.25
C ARG A 412 -14.49 22.33 8.52
N VAL A 413 -14.50 22.50 7.20
CA VAL A 413 -13.40 22.09 6.31
C VAL A 413 -12.76 23.34 5.73
N TYR A 414 -11.43 23.38 5.70
CA TYR A 414 -10.64 24.45 5.08
C TYR A 414 -9.74 23.87 4.03
N LEU A 415 -9.67 24.52 2.87
CA LEU A 415 -8.77 24.20 1.77
C LEU A 415 -8.07 25.47 1.30
N GLU A 416 -6.75 25.48 1.32
CA GLU A 416 -5.92 26.59 0.88
C GLU A 416 -4.80 26.11 -0.03
N ARG A 417 -4.65 26.75 -1.20
CA ARG A 417 -3.53 26.52 -2.11
C ARG A 417 -2.57 27.71 -2.11
N ARG A 418 -1.27 27.42 -2.08
CA ARG A 418 -0.19 28.41 -2.26
C ARG A 418 0.83 27.88 -3.25
N GLY A 419 0.84 28.44 -4.46
CA GLY A 419 1.68 27.93 -5.53
C GLY A 419 1.38 26.45 -5.78
N ARG A 420 2.37 25.61 -5.58
CA ARG A 420 2.28 24.15 -5.74
C ARG A 420 1.87 23.37 -4.47
N ASP A 421 1.53 24.06 -3.41
CA ASP A 421 1.20 23.44 -2.12
C ASP A 421 -0.30 23.55 -1.83
N VAL A 422 -0.88 22.48 -1.26
CA VAL A 422 -2.27 22.43 -0.84
C VAL A 422 -2.37 21.99 0.62
N LEU A 423 -2.96 22.84 1.45
CA LEU A 423 -3.27 22.55 2.86
C LEU A 423 -4.77 22.30 3.00
N ILE A 424 -5.13 21.17 3.60
CA ILE A 424 -6.53 20.83 3.90
C ILE A 424 -6.66 20.44 5.36
N ILE A 425 -7.75 20.92 6.00
CA ILE A 425 -8.08 20.59 7.38
C ILE A 425 -9.55 20.26 7.42
N GLU A 426 -9.90 19.05 7.89
CA GLU A 426 -11.28 18.59 8.02
C GLU A 426 -11.62 18.36 9.50
N GLY A 427 -12.84 18.72 9.91
CA GLY A 427 -13.31 18.52 11.27
C GLY A 427 -12.93 19.64 12.25
N VAL A 428 -12.79 20.88 11.78
CA VAL A 428 -12.52 22.02 12.67
C VAL A 428 -13.79 22.41 13.41
N ARG A 429 -13.73 22.44 14.75
CA ARG A 429 -14.85 22.80 15.62
C ARG A 429 -14.96 24.31 15.76
N ASP A 430 -16.18 24.82 15.96
CA ASP A 430 -16.43 26.27 16.11
C ASP A 430 -15.67 26.85 17.31
N GLU A 431 -15.49 26.11 18.38
CA GLU A 431 -14.70 26.53 19.57
C GLU A 431 -13.22 26.80 19.26
N TRP A 432 -12.73 26.41 18.07
CA TRP A 432 -11.37 26.68 17.60
C TRP A 432 -11.30 27.84 16.60
N ALA A 433 -12.42 28.49 16.27
CA ALA A 433 -12.48 29.57 15.28
C ALA A 433 -11.47 30.70 15.56
N ASP A 434 -11.39 31.16 16.83
CA ASP A 434 -10.43 32.20 17.25
C ASP A 434 -8.97 31.77 17.14
N ARG A 435 -8.70 30.45 17.09
CA ARG A 435 -7.36 29.87 16.97
C ARG A 435 -6.95 29.63 15.53
N TRP A 436 -7.89 29.69 14.59
CA TRP A 436 -7.70 29.41 13.18
C TRP A 436 -6.50 30.15 12.56
N PRO A 437 -6.32 31.47 12.75
CA PRO A 437 -5.18 32.18 12.16
C PRO A 437 -3.84 31.67 12.65
N ARG A 438 -3.74 31.23 13.91
CA ARG A 438 -2.52 30.66 14.49
C ARG A 438 -2.26 29.23 13.98
N LEU A 439 -3.31 28.41 13.91
CA LEU A 439 -3.24 27.05 13.34
C LEU A 439 -2.75 27.08 11.91
N ARG A 440 -3.39 27.90 11.08
CA ARG A 440 -3.04 28.08 9.67
C ARG A 440 -1.57 28.51 9.51
N ARG A 441 -1.12 29.51 10.29
CA ARG A 441 0.27 29.99 10.25
C ARG A 441 1.26 28.87 10.63
N ALA A 442 0.97 28.13 11.68
CA ALA A 442 1.83 27.03 12.14
C ALA A 442 1.91 25.90 11.09
N LEU A 443 0.80 25.53 10.46
CA LEU A 443 0.77 24.48 9.44
C LEU A 443 1.51 24.89 8.17
N TRP A 444 1.37 26.14 7.73
CA TRP A 444 2.15 26.67 6.60
C TRP A 444 3.64 26.82 6.90
N ALA A 445 4.03 26.89 8.15
CA ALA A 445 5.43 26.86 8.59
C ALA A 445 5.99 25.42 8.74
N SER A 446 5.26 24.40 8.31
CA SER A 446 5.73 23.00 8.27
C SER A 446 7.01 22.89 7.45
N ARG A 447 7.94 22.04 7.95
CA ARG A 447 9.24 21.88 7.28
C ARG A 447 9.09 21.03 6.02
N LYS A 448 9.71 21.47 4.94
CA LYS A 448 9.90 20.73 3.70
C LYS A 448 11.38 20.56 3.45
N SER A 449 11.76 19.33 3.18
CA SER A 449 13.13 19.01 2.75
C SER A 449 13.04 18.53 1.31
N PRO A 450 13.84 19.12 0.38
CA PRO A 450 13.98 18.55 -0.95
C PRO A 450 14.35 17.08 -0.83
N SER A 451 13.98 16.25 -1.78
CA SER A 451 14.58 14.93 -1.91
C SER A 451 16.10 15.11 -1.97
N GLU A 452 16.87 14.21 -1.39
CA GLU A 452 18.36 14.33 -1.30
C GLU A 452 19.06 14.57 -2.66
N ARG A 453 18.32 14.55 -3.77
CA ARG A 453 18.80 14.72 -5.14
C ARG A 453 18.66 16.11 -5.73
N THR A 454 17.60 16.85 -5.43
CA THR A 454 17.54 18.26 -5.80
C THR A 454 18.73 19.00 -5.20
N ALA A 455 19.17 18.61 -4.00
CA ALA A 455 20.38 19.15 -3.38
C ALA A 455 21.69 18.76 -4.11
N SER A 456 21.76 17.61 -4.77
CA SER A 456 22.94 17.17 -5.55
C SER A 456 22.98 17.77 -6.95
N ALA A 457 21.84 17.92 -7.61
CA ALA A 457 21.73 18.53 -8.94
C ALA A 457 22.00 20.05 -8.88
N ASP A 458 21.56 20.73 -7.84
CA ASP A 458 21.86 22.14 -7.61
C ASP A 458 23.34 22.38 -7.26
N ARG A 459 23.98 21.45 -6.51
CA ARG A 459 25.43 21.53 -6.26
C ARG A 459 26.27 21.29 -7.51
N ALA A 460 25.79 20.46 -8.45
CA ALA A 460 26.48 20.23 -9.73
C ALA A 460 26.35 21.41 -10.71
N ARG A 461 25.33 22.28 -10.55
CA ARG A 461 25.14 23.50 -11.33
C ARG A 461 25.84 24.72 -10.75
N THR A 462 26.37 24.63 -9.53
CA THR A 462 27.06 25.75 -8.83
C THR A 462 28.55 25.57 -8.70
N LEU A 463 29.18 24.60 -9.36
CA LEU A 463 30.63 24.52 -9.49
C LEU A 463 31.07 25.23 -10.79
N PRO A 464 32.05 26.16 -10.70
CA PRO A 464 32.51 26.99 -11.81
C PRO A 464 33.23 26.20 -12.89
#